data_57e9d4da69259d9de770310ef5aa09b2
#
_entry.id   57e9d4da69259d9de770310ef5aa09b2
#
_cell.length_a   1.000
_cell.length_b   1.000
_cell.length_c   1.000
_cell.angle_alpha   90.00
_cell.angle_beta   90.00
_cell.angle_gamma   90.00
#
_symmetry.space_group_name_H-M   'P 1'
#
loop_
_entity.id
_entity.type
_entity.pdbx_description
1 polymer ?
#
loop_
_entity_poly.entity_id
_entity_poly.type
_entity_poly.pdbx_seq_one_letter_code
_entity_poly.pdbx_strand_id
1 'polypeptide(L)'
;MLRPYIVKKGTEMLHTPLCDLLGIQVPIIQAGMGWDKEGMTTPPALVAAVSNAGGLGCIGGSSIRPEVIRERIRAVRQLTDKPFGVDITLPKMEDVRIPDPDEVHKEIQEKFPKHAKFNDELIPKLGLTPQPPDRKSWVKTPAATREQLKVILEENVPILIIGLGDTAEVVPLAHERGIKVMALAGAVKHALSHARKGADVIIAQGYEAGGHTGTIGNFPLIPQIVDAVKPKPVVAAGGISDGRGVAAALALGAVGVWCGTTFLVSKECGINPVYKKQILNGSSEDFVRTAYTSGHYARHYRSPVIKAWLDSGLEAMPTPYQGNAMDEIRRAAESADRVDLLHVPGGQVAGMLSEEKSARPAKEIVERMVSEAAEILNNIRSRYVGA
;
A
#
# COMPACT_ATOMS: atom_id res chain seq x y z
N MET A 1 -18.24 22.32 12.61
CA MET A 1 -17.09 22.71 13.47
C MET A 1 -16.35 21.46 13.86
N LEU A 2 -15.13 21.26 13.38
CA LEU A 2 -14.26 20.18 13.85
C LEU A 2 -13.90 20.49 15.31
N ARG A 3 -14.15 19.54 16.22
CA ARG A 3 -13.67 19.68 17.60
C ARG A 3 -12.14 19.73 17.58
N PRO A 4 -11.51 20.64 18.37
CA PRO A 4 -10.05 20.73 18.41
C PRO A 4 -9.45 19.42 18.93
N TYR A 5 -8.28 19.07 18.42
CA TYR A 5 -7.46 17.96 18.88
C TYR A 5 -7.25 18.07 20.39
N ILE A 6 -7.64 17.05 21.16
CA ILE A 6 -7.45 17.07 22.61
C ILE A 6 -6.14 16.32 22.91
N VAL A 7 -5.09 17.07 23.22
CA VAL A 7 -3.95 16.52 23.97
C VAL A 7 -4.42 16.40 25.41
N LYS A 8 -4.74 15.19 25.88
CA LYS A 8 -5.09 14.99 27.28
C LYS A 8 -3.88 15.29 28.16
N LYS A 9 -3.99 16.30 29.05
CA LYS A 9 -2.98 16.57 30.07
C LYS A 9 -2.75 15.33 30.94
N GLY A 10 -1.54 14.78 30.92
CA GLY A 10 -1.12 13.66 31.78
C GLY A 10 -0.49 12.44 31.06
N THR A 11 -0.87 12.17 29.82
CA THR A 11 -0.18 11.29 28.87
C THR A 11 -0.34 11.93 27.50
N GLU A 12 0.77 12.35 26.87
CA GLU A 12 0.78 13.03 25.56
C GLU A 12 0.37 12.07 24.44
N MET A 13 -0.86 11.56 24.49
CA MET A 13 -1.39 10.63 23.50
C MET A 13 -2.13 11.40 22.40
N LEU A 14 -1.61 11.34 21.18
CA LEU A 14 -2.23 11.94 20.00
C LEU A 14 -3.54 11.20 19.70
N HIS A 15 -4.68 11.84 19.93
CA HIS A 15 -6.01 11.26 19.72
C HIS A 15 -6.83 12.13 18.76
N THR A 16 -7.49 11.49 17.80
CA THR A 16 -8.32 12.16 16.78
C THR A 16 -9.66 11.46 16.63
N PRO A 17 -10.67 12.06 15.97
CA PRO A 17 -11.95 11.40 15.71
C PRO A 17 -11.84 10.05 14.98
N LEU A 18 -10.75 9.81 14.24
CA LEU A 18 -10.47 8.51 13.62
C LEU A 18 -10.30 7.42 14.67
N CYS A 19 -9.70 7.75 15.81
CA CYS A 19 -9.45 6.79 16.87
C CYS A 19 -10.75 6.25 17.44
N ASP A 20 -11.73 7.13 17.69
CA ASP A 20 -13.06 6.73 18.16
C ASP A 20 -13.82 5.90 17.11
N LEU A 21 -13.74 6.31 15.84
CA LEU A 21 -14.42 5.62 14.74
C LEU A 21 -13.93 4.19 14.52
N LEU A 22 -12.61 3.96 14.61
CA LEU A 22 -11.98 2.68 14.33
C LEU A 22 -11.66 1.84 15.58
N GLY A 23 -11.89 2.38 16.78
CA GLY A 23 -11.57 1.71 18.07
C GLY A 23 -10.06 1.59 18.31
N ILE A 24 -9.25 2.50 17.79
CA ILE A 24 -7.78 2.56 17.96
C ILE A 24 -7.38 3.67 18.94
N GLN A 25 -6.15 3.63 19.44
CA GLN A 25 -5.68 4.59 20.44
C GLN A 25 -4.97 5.80 19.82
N VAL A 26 -4.24 5.58 18.71
CA VAL A 26 -3.47 6.60 18.00
C VAL A 26 -3.75 6.55 16.50
N PRO A 27 -3.72 7.70 15.79
CA PRO A 27 -4.16 7.79 14.40
C PRO A 27 -3.09 7.35 13.39
N ILE A 28 -2.37 6.27 13.70
CA ILE A 28 -1.33 5.69 12.84
C ILE A 28 -1.81 4.37 12.27
N ILE A 29 -1.83 4.26 10.94
CA ILE A 29 -2.26 3.04 10.25
C ILE A 29 -1.08 2.49 9.44
N GLN A 30 -0.73 1.23 9.64
CA GLN A 30 0.16 0.50 8.76
C GLN A 30 -0.64 0.03 7.54
N ALA A 31 -0.20 0.44 6.36
CA ALA A 31 -0.84 0.14 5.09
C ALA A 31 -0.93 -1.38 4.82
N GLY A 32 -2.04 -1.83 4.27
CA GLY A 32 -2.15 -3.18 3.71
C GLY A 32 -1.28 -3.27 2.45
N MET A 33 -0.13 -3.93 2.54
CA MET A 33 0.81 -4.10 1.43
C MET A 33 0.76 -5.55 0.96
N GLY A 34 0.17 -5.79 -0.21
CA GLY A 34 -0.11 -7.14 -0.70
C GLY A 34 0.39 -7.35 -2.12
N TRP A 35 1.68 -7.16 -2.37
CA TRP A 35 2.29 -7.38 -3.69
C TRP A 35 2.97 -8.75 -3.83
N ASP A 36 3.27 -9.43 -2.73
CA ASP A 36 3.82 -10.79 -2.74
C ASP A 36 2.72 -11.86 -2.57
N LYS A 37 2.88 -12.98 -3.27
CA LYS A 37 1.89 -14.07 -3.29
C LYS A 37 1.81 -14.86 -1.98
N GLU A 38 2.86 -14.78 -1.16
CA GLU A 38 2.97 -15.48 0.11
C GLU A 38 2.44 -14.65 1.28
N GLY A 39 2.17 -13.36 1.06
CA GLY A 39 1.67 -12.43 2.08
C GLY A 39 2.71 -12.09 3.16
N MET A 40 3.99 -12.22 2.85
CA MET A 40 5.09 -11.93 3.79
C MET A 40 5.30 -10.44 4.03
N THR A 41 4.79 -9.59 3.14
CA THR A 41 4.91 -8.12 3.29
C THR A 41 4.21 -7.62 4.54
N THR A 42 3.01 -8.16 4.84
CA THR A 42 2.23 -7.82 6.04
C THR A 42 1.83 -9.08 6.80
N PRO A 43 2.82 -9.80 7.39
CA PRO A 43 2.55 -11.01 8.14
C PRO A 43 1.74 -10.70 9.41
N PRO A 44 1.04 -11.68 9.99
CA PRO A 44 0.24 -11.51 11.21
C PRO A 44 1.00 -10.83 12.35
N ALA A 45 2.30 -11.10 12.48
CA ALA A 45 3.15 -10.49 13.51
C ALA A 45 3.27 -8.95 13.34
N LEU A 46 3.43 -8.45 12.10
CA LEU A 46 3.46 -7.01 11.83
C LEU A 46 2.11 -6.36 12.13
N VAL A 47 1.03 -6.96 11.62
CA VAL A 47 -0.33 -6.45 11.84
C VAL A 47 -0.65 -6.35 13.33
N ALA A 48 -0.40 -7.42 14.07
CA ALA A 48 -0.64 -7.45 15.52
C ALA A 48 0.27 -6.49 16.29
N ALA A 49 1.55 -6.35 15.91
CA ALA A 49 2.48 -5.43 16.57
C ALA A 49 2.01 -3.97 16.48
N VAL A 50 1.52 -3.54 15.31
CA VAL A 50 0.97 -2.19 15.11
C VAL A 50 -0.34 -2.01 15.88
N SER A 51 -1.26 -2.98 15.83
CA SER A 51 -2.53 -2.92 16.57
C SER A 51 -2.31 -2.90 18.09
N ASN A 52 -1.38 -3.71 18.61
CA ASN A 52 -1.00 -3.72 20.03
C ASN A 52 -0.30 -2.43 20.46
N ALA A 53 0.35 -1.72 19.55
CA ALA A 53 0.91 -0.39 19.78
C ALA A 53 -0.16 0.73 19.78
N GLY A 54 -1.44 0.39 19.63
CA GLY A 54 -2.56 1.32 19.63
C GLY A 54 -2.91 1.91 18.27
N GLY A 55 -2.18 1.57 17.21
CA GLY A 55 -2.51 1.93 15.83
C GLY A 55 -3.47 0.94 15.15
N LEU A 56 -3.51 0.94 13.82
CA LEU A 56 -4.24 -0.04 13.02
C LEU A 56 -3.25 -0.81 12.12
N GLY A 57 -3.04 -2.07 12.39
CA GLY A 57 -2.32 -2.97 11.47
C GLY A 57 -3.27 -3.49 10.39
N CYS A 58 -2.78 -3.63 9.14
CA CYS A 58 -3.60 -4.09 8.03
C CYS A 58 -2.93 -5.24 7.26
N ILE A 59 -3.70 -6.30 7.01
CA ILE A 59 -3.31 -7.39 6.11
C ILE A 59 -3.41 -6.90 4.67
N GLY A 60 -2.36 -7.07 3.87
CA GLY A 60 -2.40 -6.89 2.42
C GLY A 60 -2.92 -8.13 1.72
N GLY A 61 -4.21 -8.14 1.39
CA GLY A 61 -4.90 -9.29 0.82
C GLY A 61 -4.91 -9.37 -0.71
N SER A 62 -4.44 -8.32 -1.41
CA SER A 62 -4.66 -8.19 -2.85
C SER A 62 -4.07 -9.30 -3.71
N SER A 63 -2.93 -9.86 -3.33
CA SER A 63 -2.20 -10.86 -4.14
C SER A 63 -2.21 -12.27 -3.55
N ILE A 64 -2.92 -12.50 -2.45
CA ILE A 64 -2.97 -13.79 -1.77
C ILE A 64 -4.34 -14.48 -1.95
N ARG A 65 -4.33 -15.81 -1.88
CA ARG A 65 -5.51 -16.65 -2.06
C ARG A 65 -6.54 -16.41 -0.94
N PRO A 66 -7.85 -16.63 -1.21
CA PRO A 66 -8.89 -16.47 -0.21
C PRO A 66 -8.66 -17.29 1.09
N GLU A 67 -8.23 -18.54 0.96
CA GLU A 67 -7.91 -19.40 2.10
C GLU A 67 -6.74 -18.87 2.94
N VAL A 68 -5.71 -18.29 2.29
CA VAL A 68 -4.59 -17.64 2.98
C VAL A 68 -5.03 -16.38 3.71
N ILE A 69 -5.95 -15.59 3.13
CA ILE A 69 -6.56 -14.45 3.84
C ILE A 69 -7.22 -14.92 5.14
N ARG A 70 -8.00 -16.02 5.08
CA ARG A 70 -8.66 -16.61 6.24
C ARG A 70 -7.65 -17.04 7.31
N GLU A 71 -6.62 -17.73 6.92
CA GLU A 71 -5.53 -18.15 7.81
C GLU A 71 -4.86 -16.95 8.48
N ARG A 72 -4.56 -15.89 7.71
CA ARG A 72 -3.93 -14.66 8.22
C ARG A 72 -4.82 -13.91 9.21
N ILE A 73 -6.12 -13.78 8.91
CA ILE A 73 -7.09 -13.17 9.83
C ILE A 73 -7.11 -13.92 11.16
N ARG A 74 -7.19 -15.25 11.13
CA ARG A 74 -7.20 -16.09 12.32
C ARG A 74 -5.89 -16.01 13.10
N ALA A 75 -4.76 -16.00 12.40
CA ALA A 75 -3.45 -15.83 13.01
C ALA A 75 -3.27 -14.45 13.68
N VAL A 76 -3.79 -13.37 13.08
CA VAL A 76 -3.78 -12.05 13.74
C VAL A 76 -4.61 -12.07 15.03
N ARG A 77 -5.79 -12.69 15.03
CA ARG A 77 -6.64 -12.82 16.23
C ARG A 77 -6.02 -13.63 17.37
N GLN A 78 -5.07 -14.51 17.07
CA GLN A 78 -4.29 -15.22 18.11
C GLN A 78 -3.23 -14.32 18.75
N LEU A 79 -2.83 -13.24 18.08
CA LEU A 79 -1.75 -12.34 18.51
C LEU A 79 -2.25 -11.02 19.10
N THR A 80 -3.52 -10.67 18.86
CA THR A 80 -4.12 -9.40 19.34
C THR A 80 -5.63 -9.50 19.46
N ASP A 81 -6.18 -8.81 20.47
CA ASP A 81 -7.61 -8.51 20.64
C ASP A 81 -8.00 -7.13 20.08
N LYS A 82 -7.04 -6.38 19.54
CA LYS A 82 -7.23 -5.03 19.02
C LYS A 82 -7.75 -5.04 17.59
N PRO A 83 -8.40 -3.95 17.13
CA PRO A 83 -8.85 -3.81 15.74
C PRO A 83 -7.70 -3.94 14.76
N PHE A 84 -7.98 -4.57 13.62
CA PHE A 84 -7.09 -4.63 12.46
C PHE A 84 -7.90 -4.56 11.16
N GLY A 85 -7.24 -4.28 10.05
CA GLY A 85 -7.88 -4.19 8.74
C GLY A 85 -7.42 -5.26 7.77
N VAL A 86 -8.21 -5.43 6.70
CA VAL A 86 -7.82 -6.22 5.52
C VAL A 86 -7.98 -5.35 4.27
N ASP A 87 -6.89 -5.18 3.53
CA ASP A 87 -6.83 -4.38 2.30
C ASP A 87 -6.87 -5.28 1.08
N ILE A 88 -7.85 -5.07 0.21
CA ILE A 88 -7.97 -5.74 -1.09
C ILE A 88 -8.17 -4.72 -2.22
N THR A 89 -7.83 -5.14 -3.42
CA THR A 89 -8.19 -4.41 -4.64
C THR A 89 -9.36 -5.10 -5.32
N LEU A 90 -10.33 -4.31 -5.80
CA LEU A 90 -11.50 -4.78 -6.53
C LEU A 90 -11.31 -4.47 -8.03
N PRO A 91 -10.89 -5.43 -8.87
CA PRO A 91 -10.91 -5.22 -10.31
C PRO A 91 -12.36 -5.02 -10.76
N LYS A 92 -12.57 -4.55 -12.00
CA LYS A 92 -13.91 -4.57 -12.58
C LYS A 92 -14.45 -6.00 -12.47
N MET A 93 -15.63 -6.14 -11.85
CA MET A 93 -16.23 -7.44 -11.51
C MET A 93 -16.90 -8.15 -12.70
N GLU A 94 -16.72 -7.63 -13.90
CA GLU A 94 -17.15 -8.28 -15.15
C GLU A 94 -16.32 -9.55 -15.38
N ASP A 95 -16.96 -10.63 -15.77
CA ASP A 95 -16.28 -11.89 -16.09
C ASP A 95 -15.45 -11.73 -17.37
N VAL A 96 -14.18 -11.44 -17.18
CA VAL A 96 -13.22 -11.35 -18.28
C VAL A 96 -12.54 -12.71 -18.41
N ARG A 97 -12.50 -13.26 -19.62
CA ARG A 97 -11.66 -14.44 -19.93
C ARG A 97 -10.22 -14.14 -19.52
N ILE A 98 -9.66 -15.00 -18.69
CA ILE A 98 -8.22 -14.95 -18.40
C ILE A 98 -7.53 -15.56 -19.60
N PRO A 99 -6.74 -14.78 -20.34
CA PRO A 99 -6.04 -15.33 -21.49
C PRO A 99 -4.97 -16.34 -21.02
N ASP A 100 -4.79 -17.40 -21.80
CA ASP A 100 -3.70 -18.36 -21.58
C ASP A 100 -2.35 -17.63 -21.69
N PRO A 101 -1.40 -17.84 -20.74
CA PRO A 101 -0.09 -17.18 -20.78
C PRO A 101 0.68 -17.40 -22.10
N ASP A 102 0.53 -18.57 -22.75
CA ASP A 102 1.18 -18.84 -24.03
C ASP A 102 0.52 -18.08 -25.18
N GLU A 103 -0.83 -17.93 -25.15
CA GLU A 103 -1.55 -17.07 -26.10
C GLU A 103 -1.08 -15.62 -25.95
N VAL A 104 -0.95 -15.13 -24.71
CA VAL A 104 -0.47 -13.77 -24.43
C VAL A 104 0.96 -13.58 -24.90
N HIS A 105 1.84 -14.56 -24.64
CA HIS A 105 3.23 -14.51 -25.10
C HIS A 105 3.29 -14.41 -26.64
N LYS A 106 2.54 -15.25 -27.36
CA LYS A 106 2.45 -15.21 -28.82
C LYS A 106 1.94 -13.87 -29.32
N GLU A 107 0.89 -13.33 -28.70
CA GLU A 107 0.35 -12.02 -29.05
C GLU A 107 1.35 -10.88 -28.79
N ILE A 108 2.19 -10.98 -27.75
CA ILE A 108 3.26 -10.01 -27.50
C ILE A 108 4.28 -10.05 -28.64
N GLN A 109 4.69 -11.23 -29.09
CA GLN A 109 5.62 -11.38 -30.23
C GLN A 109 5.05 -10.75 -31.50
N GLU A 110 3.76 -10.96 -31.77
CA GLU A 110 3.09 -10.48 -32.99
C GLU A 110 2.76 -8.97 -32.94
N LYS A 111 2.18 -8.51 -31.83
CA LYS A 111 1.63 -7.14 -31.72
C LYS A 111 2.61 -6.13 -31.12
N PHE A 112 3.57 -6.59 -30.31
CA PHE A 112 4.52 -5.76 -29.58
C PHE A 112 5.98 -6.23 -29.75
N PRO A 113 6.49 -6.40 -31.00
CA PRO A 113 7.80 -7.00 -31.25
C PRO A 113 8.97 -6.27 -30.60
N LYS A 114 8.86 -4.96 -30.33
CA LYS A 114 9.90 -4.21 -29.63
C LYS A 114 10.01 -4.62 -28.15
N HIS A 115 8.88 -4.97 -27.51
CA HIS A 115 8.85 -5.44 -26.11
C HIS A 115 9.35 -6.88 -26.00
N ALA A 116 8.96 -7.74 -26.95
CA ALA A 116 9.51 -9.09 -27.04
C ALA A 116 11.02 -9.04 -27.17
N LYS A 117 11.53 -8.27 -28.13
CA LYS A 117 12.97 -8.06 -28.32
C LYS A 117 13.68 -7.53 -27.07
N PHE A 118 13.04 -6.60 -26.34
CA PHE A 118 13.59 -6.09 -25.09
C PHE A 118 13.83 -7.21 -24.06
N ASN A 119 12.88 -8.12 -23.88
CA ASN A 119 13.02 -9.27 -22.98
C ASN A 119 14.09 -10.24 -23.47
N ASP A 120 14.07 -10.58 -24.77
CA ASP A 120 15.01 -11.51 -25.40
C ASP A 120 16.47 -11.03 -25.25
N GLU A 121 16.70 -9.71 -25.27
CA GLU A 121 18.02 -9.12 -25.11
C GLU A 121 18.40 -8.89 -23.64
N LEU A 122 17.44 -8.47 -22.80
CA LEU A 122 17.72 -8.12 -21.41
C LEU A 122 18.01 -9.35 -20.55
N ILE A 123 17.23 -10.42 -20.69
CA ILE A 123 17.38 -11.63 -19.87
C ILE A 123 18.81 -12.19 -19.95
N PRO A 124 19.37 -12.50 -21.13
CA PRO A 124 20.75 -12.99 -21.22
C PRO A 124 21.78 -11.91 -20.85
N LYS A 125 21.54 -10.62 -21.12
CA LYS A 125 22.42 -9.53 -20.70
C LYS A 125 22.58 -9.43 -19.19
N LEU A 126 21.56 -9.82 -18.43
CA LEU A 126 21.59 -9.90 -16.97
C LEU A 126 22.17 -11.24 -16.46
N GLY A 127 22.61 -12.13 -17.34
CA GLY A 127 23.13 -13.45 -17.00
C GLY A 127 22.03 -14.43 -16.55
N LEU A 128 20.80 -14.19 -16.99
CA LEU A 128 19.63 -14.99 -16.65
C LEU A 128 19.27 -15.96 -17.78
N THR A 129 18.50 -17.00 -17.42
CA THR A 129 17.92 -17.97 -18.38
C THR A 129 16.40 -17.83 -18.37
N PRO A 130 15.76 -17.70 -19.53
CA PRO A 130 14.29 -17.65 -19.61
C PRO A 130 13.64 -18.85 -18.92
N GLN A 131 12.55 -18.61 -18.21
CA GLN A 131 11.78 -19.65 -17.51
C GLN A 131 10.38 -19.76 -18.10
N PRO A 132 9.83 -20.97 -18.23
CA PRO A 132 8.47 -21.16 -18.72
C PRO A 132 7.44 -20.46 -17.81
N PRO A 133 6.24 -20.12 -18.34
CA PRO A 133 5.16 -19.59 -17.54
C PRO A 133 4.81 -20.53 -16.38
N ASP A 134 4.62 -19.96 -15.18
CA ASP A 134 4.13 -20.72 -14.03
C ASP A 134 2.61 -20.91 -14.13
N ARG A 135 2.18 -21.99 -14.77
CA ARG A 135 0.77 -22.33 -14.97
C ARG A 135 0.05 -22.73 -13.66
N LYS A 136 0.81 -23.03 -12.61
CA LYS A 136 0.26 -23.37 -11.27
C LYS A 136 0.11 -22.15 -10.37
N SER A 137 0.69 -21.03 -10.77
CA SER A 137 0.60 -19.79 -10.01
C SER A 137 -0.86 -19.32 -9.93
N TRP A 138 -1.30 -19.01 -8.74
CA TRP A 138 -2.60 -18.41 -8.55
C TRP A 138 -2.68 -17.05 -9.27
N VAL A 139 -3.76 -16.85 -10.01
CA VAL A 139 -4.02 -15.60 -10.73
C VAL A 139 -5.23 -14.93 -10.12
N LYS A 140 -5.12 -13.65 -9.83
CA LYS A 140 -6.24 -12.84 -9.34
C LYS A 140 -7.26 -12.63 -10.46
N THR A 141 -8.45 -13.18 -10.26
CA THR A 141 -9.59 -13.06 -11.17
C THR A 141 -10.74 -12.32 -10.50
N PRO A 142 -11.75 -11.84 -11.21
CA PRO A 142 -12.97 -11.34 -10.60
C PRO A 142 -13.62 -12.37 -9.67
N ALA A 143 -13.68 -13.64 -10.07
CA ALA A 143 -14.19 -14.72 -9.24
C ALA A 143 -13.36 -14.90 -7.95
N ALA A 144 -12.04 -14.95 -8.06
CA ALA A 144 -11.16 -15.02 -6.90
C ALA A 144 -11.30 -13.81 -5.96
N THR A 145 -11.53 -12.62 -6.52
CA THR A 145 -11.78 -11.41 -5.72
C THR A 145 -13.12 -11.49 -4.98
N ARG A 146 -14.17 -12.04 -5.60
CA ARG A 146 -15.43 -12.32 -4.91
C ARG A 146 -15.26 -13.29 -3.75
N GLU A 147 -14.48 -14.35 -3.92
CA GLU A 147 -14.16 -15.29 -2.83
C GLU A 147 -13.29 -14.64 -1.74
N GLN A 148 -12.33 -13.76 -2.08
CA GLN A 148 -11.59 -12.95 -1.10
C GLN A 148 -12.55 -12.11 -0.26
N LEU A 149 -13.46 -11.37 -0.91
CA LEU A 149 -14.46 -10.54 -0.24
C LEU A 149 -15.37 -11.39 0.66
N LYS A 150 -15.86 -12.52 0.16
CA LYS A 150 -16.69 -13.47 0.93
C LYS A 150 -15.98 -13.92 2.20
N VAL A 151 -14.71 -14.33 2.11
CA VAL A 151 -13.91 -14.74 3.29
C VAL A 151 -13.81 -13.58 4.29
N ILE A 152 -13.54 -12.36 3.85
CA ILE A 152 -13.40 -11.19 4.72
C ILE A 152 -14.71 -10.90 5.46
N LEU A 153 -15.85 -10.99 4.74
CA LEU A 153 -17.19 -10.81 5.32
C LEU A 153 -17.58 -11.94 6.29
N GLU A 154 -17.28 -13.19 5.97
CA GLU A 154 -17.53 -14.35 6.84
C GLU A 154 -16.69 -14.30 8.13
N GLU A 155 -15.43 -13.89 8.01
CA GLU A 155 -14.54 -13.70 9.18
C GLU A 155 -14.89 -12.44 9.97
N ASN A 156 -15.82 -11.62 9.53
CA ASN A 156 -16.28 -10.40 10.21
C ASN A 156 -15.11 -9.54 10.72
N VAL A 157 -14.21 -9.15 9.80
CA VAL A 157 -13.08 -8.27 10.15
C VAL A 157 -13.57 -6.90 10.62
N PRO A 158 -12.90 -6.22 11.55
CA PRO A 158 -13.35 -4.91 12.00
C PRO A 158 -13.35 -3.84 10.89
N ILE A 159 -12.35 -3.85 10.02
CA ILE A 159 -12.16 -2.84 8.99
C ILE A 159 -11.81 -3.51 7.66
N LEU A 160 -12.54 -3.17 6.60
CA LEU A 160 -12.24 -3.52 5.22
C LEU A 160 -11.70 -2.30 4.48
N ILE A 161 -10.55 -2.47 3.82
CA ILE A 161 -9.93 -1.40 3.03
C ILE A 161 -10.01 -1.76 1.55
N ILE A 162 -10.43 -0.80 0.73
CA ILE A 162 -10.44 -0.92 -0.72
C ILE A 162 -9.31 -0.05 -1.29
N GLY A 163 -8.20 -0.71 -1.59
CA GLY A 163 -6.99 -0.06 -2.12
C GLY A 163 -7.14 0.41 -3.57
N LEU A 164 -7.98 -0.27 -4.36
CA LEU A 164 -8.31 0.09 -5.73
C LEU A 164 -9.66 -0.53 -6.12
N GLY A 165 -10.49 0.19 -6.88
CA GLY A 165 -11.73 -0.33 -7.43
C GLY A 165 -12.99 0.37 -6.94
N ASP A 166 -14.15 -0.23 -7.22
CA ASP A 166 -15.45 0.34 -6.89
C ASP A 166 -15.97 -0.17 -5.54
N THR A 167 -16.49 0.74 -4.73
CA THR A 167 -17.02 0.44 -3.39
C THR A 167 -18.54 0.24 -3.36
N ALA A 168 -19.25 0.45 -4.48
CA ALA A 168 -20.73 0.49 -4.50
C ALA A 168 -21.37 -0.80 -3.98
N GLU A 169 -20.89 -1.96 -4.41
CA GLU A 169 -21.44 -3.26 -4.02
C GLU A 169 -20.94 -3.72 -2.65
N VAL A 170 -19.76 -3.28 -2.26
CA VAL A 170 -19.06 -3.80 -1.07
C VAL A 170 -19.51 -3.10 0.20
N VAL A 171 -19.73 -1.77 0.15
CA VAL A 171 -20.09 -0.99 1.34
C VAL A 171 -21.38 -1.47 2.00
N PRO A 172 -22.50 -1.71 1.28
CA PRO A 172 -23.71 -2.24 1.91
C PRO A 172 -23.47 -3.57 2.61
N LEU A 173 -22.79 -4.52 1.96
CA LEU A 173 -22.49 -5.85 2.49
C LEU A 173 -21.62 -5.81 3.74
N ALA A 174 -20.67 -4.88 3.79
CA ALA A 174 -19.82 -4.64 4.95
C ALA A 174 -20.61 -4.04 6.11
N HIS A 175 -21.42 -3.01 5.84
CA HIS A 175 -22.22 -2.30 6.86
C HIS A 175 -23.28 -3.22 7.51
N GLU A 176 -23.90 -4.13 6.75
CA GLU A 176 -24.82 -5.15 7.29
C GLU A 176 -24.17 -6.01 8.40
N ARG A 177 -22.85 -6.09 8.40
CA ARG A 177 -22.03 -6.85 9.39
C ARG A 177 -21.32 -5.97 10.41
N GLY A 178 -21.57 -4.65 10.39
CA GLY A 178 -20.89 -3.70 11.25
C GLY A 178 -19.42 -3.42 10.88
N ILE A 179 -18.96 -3.89 9.72
CA ILE A 179 -17.59 -3.70 9.21
C ILE A 179 -17.45 -2.27 8.69
N LYS A 180 -16.43 -1.54 9.14
CA LYS A 180 -16.10 -0.22 8.62
C LYS A 180 -15.36 -0.33 7.29
N VAL A 181 -15.67 0.56 6.34
CA VAL A 181 -15.03 0.58 5.02
C VAL A 181 -14.19 1.83 4.83
N MET A 182 -12.90 1.62 4.54
CA MET A 182 -11.99 2.68 4.12
C MET A 182 -11.70 2.54 2.63
N ALA A 183 -11.57 3.66 1.90
CA ALA A 183 -11.33 3.63 0.47
C ALA A 183 -10.24 4.60 0.03
N LEU A 184 -9.34 4.13 -0.85
CA LEU A 184 -8.16 4.84 -1.30
C LEU A 184 -8.48 5.72 -2.50
N ALA A 185 -8.04 6.99 -2.45
CA ALA A 185 -8.30 7.99 -3.48
C ALA A 185 -7.03 8.78 -3.82
N GLY A 186 -6.61 8.73 -5.08
CA GLY A 186 -5.49 9.53 -5.61
C GLY A 186 -5.93 10.84 -6.29
N ALA A 187 -7.22 11.19 -6.24
CA ALA A 187 -7.78 12.43 -6.76
C ALA A 187 -9.14 12.74 -6.12
N VAL A 188 -9.54 14.01 -6.14
CA VAL A 188 -10.83 14.47 -5.56
C VAL A 188 -12.03 13.71 -6.15
N LYS A 189 -12.05 13.47 -7.46
CA LYS A 189 -13.15 12.71 -8.11
C LYS A 189 -13.30 11.29 -7.56
N HIS A 190 -12.21 10.62 -7.20
CA HIS A 190 -12.25 9.29 -6.59
C HIS A 190 -12.78 9.37 -5.17
N ALA A 191 -12.30 10.33 -4.38
CA ALA A 191 -12.77 10.57 -3.03
C ALA A 191 -14.28 10.85 -2.96
N LEU A 192 -14.77 11.74 -3.82
CA LEU A 192 -16.22 12.02 -3.96
C LEU A 192 -17.03 10.78 -4.35
N SER A 193 -16.49 9.94 -5.25
CA SER A 193 -17.16 8.69 -5.65
C SER A 193 -17.30 7.75 -4.45
N HIS A 194 -16.22 7.50 -3.71
CA HIS A 194 -16.25 6.63 -2.53
C HIS A 194 -17.13 7.19 -1.41
N ALA A 195 -17.07 8.50 -1.17
CA ALA A 195 -17.91 9.16 -0.15
C ALA A 195 -19.41 9.01 -0.46
N ARG A 196 -19.81 9.21 -1.72
CA ARG A 196 -21.22 9.00 -2.18
C ARG A 196 -21.67 7.54 -2.06
N LYS A 197 -20.77 6.59 -2.22
CA LYS A 197 -21.05 5.15 -2.08
C LYS A 197 -21.03 4.66 -0.63
N GLY A 198 -20.82 5.56 0.32
CA GLY A 198 -20.97 5.29 1.74
C GLY A 198 -19.69 4.89 2.47
N ALA A 199 -18.50 4.92 1.85
CA ALA A 199 -17.24 4.65 2.56
C ALA A 199 -17.15 5.48 3.85
N ASP A 200 -16.71 4.87 4.95
CA ASP A 200 -16.64 5.52 6.27
C ASP A 200 -15.45 6.48 6.36
N VAL A 201 -14.33 6.13 5.73
CA VAL A 201 -13.08 6.89 5.74
C VAL A 201 -12.50 6.95 4.32
N ILE A 202 -12.00 8.12 3.92
CA ILE A 202 -11.27 8.30 2.66
C ILE A 202 -9.77 8.34 2.94
N ILE A 203 -8.99 7.51 2.23
CA ILE A 203 -7.52 7.53 2.29
C ILE A 203 -7.01 8.35 1.11
N ALA A 204 -6.55 9.58 1.38
CA ALA A 204 -5.98 10.49 0.38
C ALA A 204 -4.52 10.11 0.11
N GLN A 205 -4.26 9.41 -1.00
CA GLN A 205 -2.91 8.94 -1.34
C GLN A 205 -2.28 9.79 -2.43
N GLY A 206 -1.25 10.55 -2.07
CA GLY A 206 -0.54 11.44 -2.97
C GLY A 206 0.57 10.77 -3.78
N TYR A 207 1.18 11.59 -4.64
CA TYR A 207 2.23 11.20 -5.58
C TYR A 207 3.43 10.52 -4.91
N GLU A 208 3.78 10.89 -3.68
CA GLU A 208 4.96 10.43 -2.94
C GLU A 208 4.86 8.98 -2.46
N ALA A 209 3.67 8.37 -2.55
CA ALA A 209 3.44 7.01 -2.10
C ALA A 209 4.21 5.97 -2.93
N GLY A 210 4.45 4.80 -2.32
CA GLY A 210 4.91 3.59 -3.01
C GLY A 210 3.76 2.80 -3.62
N GLY A 211 4.06 1.90 -4.55
CA GLY A 211 3.07 1.14 -5.29
C GLY A 211 2.22 2.01 -6.21
N HIS A 212 0.99 1.61 -6.48
CA HIS A 212 0.09 2.38 -7.34
C HIS A 212 -0.18 3.77 -6.75
N THR A 213 0.10 4.81 -7.52
CA THR A 213 -0.02 6.19 -7.06
C THR A 213 -0.51 7.13 -8.15
N GLY A 214 -1.22 8.18 -7.74
CA GLY A 214 -1.69 9.25 -8.61
C GLY A 214 -0.58 10.21 -9.06
N THR A 215 -0.98 11.37 -9.53
CA THR A 215 -0.08 12.42 -10.05
C THR A 215 -0.08 13.68 -9.19
N ILE A 216 -0.95 13.75 -8.17
CA ILE A 216 -1.09 14.93 -7.32
C ILE A 216 -0.29 14.71 -6.04
N GLY A 217 0.60 15.64 -5.70
CA GLY A 217 1.37 15.63 -4.45
C GLY A 217 0.47 15.79 -3.22
N ASN A 218 0.92 15.30 -2.07
CA ASN A 218 0.13 15.30 -0.84
C ASN A 218 -0.26 16.71 -0.38
N PHE A 219 0.63 17.67 -0.52
CA PHE A 219 0.39 19.02 -0.03
C PHE A 219 -0.87 19.67 -0.62
N PRO A 220 -1.13 19.62 -1.95
CA PRO A 220 -2.41 20.07 -2.52
C PRO A 220 -3.53 19.02 -2.46
N LEU A 221 -3.22 17.70 -2.48
CA LEU A 221 -4.25 16.66 -2.55
C LEU A 221 -5.07 16.55 -1.27
N ILE A 222 -4.39 16.51 -0.12
CA ILE A 222 -5.03 16.27 1.19
C ILE A 222 -6.09 17.32 1.49
N PRO A 223 -5.78 18.66 1.48
CA PRO A 223 -6.80 19.66 1.80
C PRO A 223 -7.94 19.69 0.78
N GLN A 224 -7.67 19.45 -0.51
CA GLN A 224 -8.72 19.37 -1.52
C GLN A 224 -9.71 18.22 -1.24
N ILE A 225 -9.19 17.03 -0.87
CA ILE A 225 -10.06 15.90 -0.52
C ILE A 225 -10.81 16.18 0.78
N VAL A 226 -10.13 16.70 1.81
CA VAL A 226 -10.74 17.09 3.10
C VAL A 226 -11.94 18.01 2.86
N ASP A 227 -11.76 19.06 2.06
CA ASP A 227 -12.83 20.02 1.78
C ASP A 227 -13.97 19.41 0.95
N ALA A 228 -13.63 18.56 -0.03
CA ALA A 228 -14.61 17.97 -0.94
C ALA A 228 -15.52 16.92 -0.29
N VAL A 229 -15.03 16.16 0.68
CA VAL A 229 -15.79 15.03 1.26
C VAL A 229 -16.37 15.30 2.64
N LYS A 230 -16.25 16.51 3.19
CA LYS A 230 -16.85 16.88 4.49
C LYS A 230 -18.29 16.39 4.59
N PRO A 231 -18.71 15.79 5.74
CA PRO A 231 -17.96 15.63 7.01
C PRO A 231 -17.18 14.30 7.13
N LYS A 232 -16.93 13.57 6.03
CA LYS A 232 -16.21 12.29 6.07
C LYS A 232 -14.76 12.50 6.56
N PRO A 233 -14.24 11.65 7.45
CA PRO A 233 -12.84 11.70 7.86
C PRO A 233 -11.90 11.32 6.72
N VAL A 234 -10.76 12.00 6.65
CA VAL A 234 -9.71 11.77 5.65
C VAL A 234 -8.43 11.36 6.35
N VAL A 235 -7.81 10.28 5.88
CA VAL A 235 -6.50 9.78 6.29
C VAL A 235 -5.48 10.11 5.20
N ALA A 236 -4.35 10.69 5.57
CA ALA A 236 -3.29 11.05 4.62
C ALA A 236 -2.36 9.86 4.36
N ALA A 237 -2.03 9.62 3.09
CA ALA A 237 -1.18 8.52 2.65
C ALA A 237 -0.10 8.96 1.66
N GLY A 238 1.11 8.39 1.80
CA GLY A 238 2.28 8.73 0.99
C GLY A 238 3.11 9.85 1.59
N GLY A 239 4.43 9.74 1.49
CA GLY A 239 5.35 10.76 1.98
C GLY A 239 5.47 10.88 3.50
N ILE A 240 4.97 9.92 4.30
CA ILE A 240 4.90 10.00 5.76
C ILE A 240 5.69 8.87 6.38
N SER A 241 6.72 9.20 7.20
CA SER A 241 7.59 8.21 7.84
C SER A 241 7.95 8.53 9.30
N ASP A 242 7.65 9.74 9.78
CA ASP A 242 7.95 10.21 11.13
C ASP A 242 6.91 11.21 11.63
N GLY A 243 7.09 11.72 12.85
CA GLY A 243 6.15 12.66 13.47
C GLY A 243 6.00 13.99 12.73
N ARG A 244 6.98 14.42 11.93
CA ARG A 244 6.87 15.63 11.10
C ARG A 244 5.78 15.45 10.03
N GLY A 245 5.79 14.29 9.37
CA GLY A 245 4.76 13.95 8.38
C GLY A 245 3.37 13.79 9.01
N VAL A 246 3.29 13.20 10.21
CA VAL A 246 2.03 13.10 10.97
C VAL A 246 1.48 14.49 11.32
N ALA A 247 2.29 15.36 11.91
CA ALA A 247 1.89 16.73 12.27
C ALA A 247 1.44 17.55 11.05
N ALA A 248 2.18 17.45 9.93
CA ALA A 248 1.82 18.11 8.68
C ALA A 248 0.48 17.59 8.12
N ALA A 249 0.25 16.27 8.12
CA ALA A 249 -1.00 15.68 7.66
C ALA A 249 -2.21 16.19 8.48
N LEU A 250 -2.06 16.27 9.81
CA LEU A 250 -3.09 16.80 10.69
C LEU A 250 -3.33 18.30 10.43
N ALA A 251 -2.27 19.08 10.21
CA ALA A 251 -2.38 20.49 9.86
C ALA A 251 -3.09 20.73 8.51
N LEU A 252 -2.96 19.80 7.56
CA LEU A 252 -3.69 19.82 6.28
C LEU A 252 -5.15 19.35 6.40
N GLY A 253 -5.62 18.99 7.61
CA GLY A 253 -7.00 18.60 7.88
C GLY A 253 -7.28 17.11 7.86
N ALA A 254 -6.27 16.25 7.65
CA ALA A 254 -6.42 14.82 7.83
C ALA A 254 -6.64 14.48 9.32
N VAL A 255 -7.26 13.33 9.60
CA VAL A 255 -7.51 12.85 10.97
C VAL A 255 -6.63 11.65 11.35
N GLY A 256 -5.69 11.28 10.50
CA GLY A 256 -4.73 10.20 10.71
C GLY A 256 -3.86 9.98 9.49
N VAL A 257 -2.95 9.02 9.58
CA VAL A 257 -1.98 8.71 8.53
C VAL A 257 -1.96 7.22 8.18
N TRP A 258 -1.69 6.93 6.91
CA TRP A 258 -1.57 5.60 6.32
C TRP A 258 -0.15 5.42 5.76
N CYS A 259 0.66 4.58 6.38
CA CYS A 259 2.09 4.45 6.14
C CYS A 259 2.44 3.05 5.63
N GLY A 260 3.07 2.96 4.45
CA GLY A 260 3.56 1.70 3.87
C GLY A 260 5.07 1.53 4.08
N THR A 261 5.86 2.29 3.34
CA THR A 261 7.31 2.12 3.21
C THR A 261 8.05 2.09 4.55
N THR A 262 7.63 2.89 5.51
CA THR A 262 8.19 2.89 6.88
C THR A 262 8.07 1.53 7.55
N PHE A 263 6.95 0.82 7.35
CA PHE A 263 6.74 -0.50 7.94
C PHE A 263 7.36 -1.64 7.14
N LEU A 264 7.71 -1.43 5.85
CA LEU A 264 8.45 -2.44 5.07
C LEU A 264 9.83 -2.76 5.66
N VAL A 265 10.45 -1.81 6.34
CA VAL A 265 11.77 -2.00 6.98
C VAL A 265 11.68 -2.39 8.45
N SER A 266 10.47 -2.53 9.01
CA SER A 266 10.28 -3.01 10.38
C SER A 266 10.81 -4.44 10.58
N LYS A 267 11.08 -4.80 11.83
CA LYS A 267 11.60 -6.14 12.17
C LYS A 267 10.61 -7.24 11.82
N GLU A 268 9.31 -6.98 12.00
CA GLU A 268 8.23 -7.95 11.79
C GLU A 268 7.86 -8.12 10.30
N CYS A 269 8.18 -7.17 9.43
CA CYS A 269 7.94 -7.32 7.99
C CYS A 269 8.82 -8.43 7.42
N GLY A 270 8.19 -9.39 6.73
CA GLY A 270 8.84 -10.60 6.23
C GLY A 270 9.38 -10.51 4.79
N ILE A 271 9.47 -9.30 4.20
CA ILE A 271 10.04 -9.18 2.85
C ILE A 271 11.52 -9.58 2.81
N ASN A 272 11.96 -10.01 1.62
CA ASN A 272 13.35 -10.38 1.39
C ASN A 272 14.32 -9.29 1.89
N PRO A 273 15.39 -9.64 2.63
CA PRO A 273 16.38 -8.69 3.12
C PRO A 273 17.01 -7.79 2.04
N VAL A 274 17.13 -8.28 0.80
CA VAL A 274 17.60 -7.46 -0.34
C VAL A 274 16.66 -6.27 -0.58
N TYR A 275 15.35 -6.48 -0.52
CA TYR A 275 14.37 -5.40 -0.66
C TYR A 275 14.42 -4.40 0.51
N LYS A 276 14.63 -4.86 1.75
CA LYS A 276 14.86 -3.95 2.88
C LYS A 276 16.09 -3.07 2.65
N LYS A 277 17.18 -3.65 2.14
CA LYS A 277 18.39 -2.89 1.78
C LYS A 277 18.14 -1.88 0.66
N GLN A 278 17.36 -2.23 -0.36
CA GLN A 278 16.98 -1.27 -1.42
C GLN A 278 16.27 -0.05 -0.83
N ILE A 279 15.40 -0.24 0.16
CA ILE A 279 14.70 0.86 0.82
C ILE A 279 15.65 1.68 1.71
N LEU A 280 16.45 1.01 2.55
CA LEU A 280 17.31 1.67 3.55
C LEU A 280 18.51 2.40 2.94
N ASN A 281 19.00 1.93 1.79
CA ASN A 281 20.13 2.52 1.08
C ASN A 281 19.71 3.44 -0.08
N GLY A 282 18.41 3.43 -0.45
CA GLY A 282 17.89 4.23 -1.53
C GLY A 282 17.59 5.66 -1.11
N SER A 283 17.83 6.61 -2.02
CA SER A 283 17.36 7.99 -1.90
C SER A 283 15.91 8.13 -2.36
N SER A 284 15.30 9.28 -2.14
CA SER A 284 13.96 9.59 -2.70
C SER A 284 13.91 9.51 -4.23
N GLU A 285 15.02 9.80 -4.90
CA GLU A 285 15.17 9.80 -6.36
C GLU A 285 15.32 8.40 -6.96
N ASP A 286 15.72 7.43 -6.12
CA ASP A 286 15.82 6.02 -6.53
C ASP A 286 14.46 5.32 -6.60
N PHE A 287 13.40 5.95 -6.08
CA PHE A 287 12.04 5.44 -6.18
C PHE A 287 11.26 6.13 -7.29
N VAL A 288 11.26 5.50 -8.45
CA VAL A 288 10.71 6.05 -9.70
C VAL A 288 9.29 5.56 -9.96
N ARG A 289 8.45 6.46 -10.50
CA ARG A 289 7.09 6.13 -10.92
C ARG A 289 7.10 5.70 -12.37
N THR A 290 6.71 4.46 -12.63
CA THR A 290 6.71 3.84 -13.96
C THR A 290 5.53 2.90 -14.13
N ALA A 291 5.12 2.65 -15.37
CA ALA A 291 4.10 1.65 -15.71
C ALA A 291 4.71 0.26 -16.03
N TYR A 292 5.98 0.06 -15.73
CA TYR A 292 6.76 -1.15 -16.02
C TYR A 292 6.06 -2.44 -15.58
N THR A 293 5.51 -2.48 -14.36
CA THR A 293 5.06 -3.76 -13.75
C THR A 293 3.76 -4.31 -14.30
N SER A 294 2.80 -3.44 -14.61
CA SER A 294 1.43 -3.88 -14.93
C SER A 294 0.72 -3.06 -16.02
N GLY A 295 1.42 -2.10 -16.61
CA GLY A 295 0.80 -1.10 -17.50
C GLY A 295 0.14 0.05 -16.74
N HIS A 296 0.04 -0.05 -15.39
CA HIS A 296 -0.45 1.03 -14.53
C HIS A 296 0.70 1.66 -13.78
N TYR A 297 0.66 2.99 -13.63
CA TYR A 297 1.71 3.69 -12.94
C TYR A 297 1.79 3.34 -11.46
N ALA A 298 2.98 2.89 -11.05
CA ALA A 298 3.32 2.58 -9.67
C ALA A 298 4.75 3.02 -9.36
N ARG A 299 5.05 3.28 -8.09
CA ARG A 299 6.38 3.69 -7.65
C ARG A 299 7.14 2.51 -7.09
N HIS A 300 8.34 2.30 -7.60
CA HIS A 300 9.24 1.22 -7.23
C HIS A 300 10.69 1.70 -7.14
N TYR A 301 11.51 0.95 -6.43
CA TYR A 301 12.96 1.12 -6.47
C TYR A 301 13.48 0.95 -7.90
N ARG A 302 14.36 1.84 -8.34
CA ARG A 302 14.99 1.84 -9.67
C ARG A 302 16.06 0.75 -9.77
N SER A 303 15.63 -0.51 -9.73
CA SER A 303 16.47 -1.68 -9.90
C SER A 303 17.14 -1.73 -11.28
N PRO A 304 18.15 -2.60 -11.50
CA PRO A 304 18.76 -2.77 -12.82
C PRO A 304 17.75 -3.04 -13.93
N VAL A 305 16.70 -3.82 -13.67
CA VAL A 305 15.64 -4.11 -14.63
C VAL A 305 14.79 -2.87 -14.91
N ILE A 306 14.35 -2.14 -13.90
CA ILE A 306 13.58 -0.88 -14.12
C ILE A 306 14.45 0.17 -14.82
N LYS A 307 15.74 0.25 -14.49
CA LYS A 307 16.66 1.16 -15.19
C LYS A 307 16.74 0.81 -16.68
N ALA A 308 16.94 -0.46 -17.01
CA ALA A 308 16.98 -0.89 -18.41
C ALA A 308 15.67 -0.56 -19.15
N TRP A 309 14.52 -0.75 -18.50
CA TRP A 309 13.23 -0.36 -19.06
C TRP A 309 13.13 1.15 -19.35
N LEU A 310 13.51 1.99 -18.40
CA LEU A 310 13.49 3.45 -18.57
C LEU A 310 14.44 3.90 -19.69
N ASP A 311 15.63 3.30 -19.77
CA ASP A 311 16.63 3.58 -20.80
C ASP A 311 16.15 3.13 -22.21
N SER A 312 15.26 2.14 -22.28
CA SER A 312 14.73 1.63 -23.58
C SER A 312 13.78 2.62 -24.26
N GLY A 313 13.18 3.54 -23.53
CA GLY A 313 12.17 4.47 -24.02
C GLY A 313 10.85 3.80 -24.45
N LEU A 314 10.63 2.52 -24.13
CA LEU A 314 9.39 1.81 -24.44
C LEU A 314 8.23 2.34 -23.60
N GLU A 315 7.08 2.52 -24.23
CA GLU A 315 5.82 2.78 -23.54
C GLU A 315 5.20 1.47 -23.04
N ALA A 316 4.48 1.53 -21.93
CA ALA A 316 3.87 0.32 -21.38
C ALA A 316 2.75 -0.20 -22.28
N MET A 317 2.71 -1.50 -22.45
CA MET A 317 1.63 -2.20 -23.12
C MET A 317 0.34 -2.18 -22.27
N PRO A 318 -0.84 -2.28 -22.89
CA PRO A 318 -2.08 -2.43 -22.13
C PRO A 318 -2.12 -3.77 -21.36
N THR A 319 -2.92 -3.82 -20.30
CA THR A 319 -3.22 -5.07 -19.59
C THR A 319 -3.94 -6.05 -20.54
N PRO A 320 -3.57 -7.34 -20.60
CA PRO A 320 -2.68 -8.06 -19.67
C PRO A 320 -1.21 -8.15 -20.14
N TYR A 321 -0.85 -7.59 -21.30
CA TYR A 321 0.44 -7.84 -21.96
C TYR A 321 1.64 -7.36 -21.13
N GLN A 322 1.57 -6.15 -20.55
CA GLN A 322 2.69 -5.59 -19.79
C GLN A 322 3.08 -6.48 -18.61
N GLY A 323 2.09 -6.88 -17.81
CA GLY A 323 2.34 -7.75 -16.66
C GLY A 323 2.94 -9.10 -17.03
N ASN A 324 2.45 -9.72 -18.11
CA ASN A 324 2.96 -11.01 -18.58
C ASN A 324 4.40 -10.91 -19.09
N ALA A 325 4.72 -9.88 -19.86
CA ALA A 325 6.09 -9.68 -20.36
C ALA A 325 7.09 -9.46 -19.20
N MET A 326 6.71 -8.66 -18.20
CA MET A 326 7.59 -8.38 -17.06
C MET A 326 7.69 -9.57 -16.09
N ASP A 327 6.67 -10.41 -16.03
CA ASP A 327 6.68 -11.64 -15.24
C ASP A 327 7.71 -12.66 -15.75
N GLU A 328 8.02 -12.65 -17.03
CA GLU A 328 9.09 -13.47 -17.61
C GLU A 328 10.47 -13.12 -17.03
N ILE A 329 10.80 -11.83 -16.99
CA ILE A 329 12.06 -11.35 -16.38
C ILE A 329 12.10 -11.68 -14.89
N ARG A 330 10.97 -11.49 -14.19
CA ARG A 330 10.85 -11.81 -12.76
C ARG A 330 11.12 -13.27 -12.48
N ARG A 331 10.49 -14.20 -13.23
CA ARG A 331 10.72 -15.65 -13.08
C ARG A 331 12.17 -16.04 -13.34
N ALA A 332 12.79 -15.47 -14.38
CA ALA A 332 14.18 -15.72 -14.69
C ALA A 332 15.11 -15.27 -13.55
N ALA A 333 14.86 -14.11 -12.96
CA ALA A 333 15.65 -13.59 -11.84
C ALA A 333 15.42 -14.39 -10.56
N GLU A 334 14.17 -14.75 -10.24
CA GLU A 334 13.84 -15.57 -9.06
C GLU A 334 14.45 -16.96 -9.16
N SER A 335 14.41 -17.61 -10.34
CA SER A 335 15.02 -18.91 -10.58
C SER A 335 16.54 -18.93 -10.42
N ALA A 336 17.18 -17.79 -10.64
CA ALA A 336 18.62 -17.61 -10.49
C ALA A 336 19.01 -17.04 -9.11
N ASP A 337 18.07 -16.88 -8.17
CA ASP A 337 18.26 -16.20 -6.88
C ASP A 337 18.82 -14.77 -7.01
N ARG A 338 18.47 -14.09 -8.13
CA ARG A 338 18.92 -12.73 -8.44
C ARG A 338 17.84 -11.69 -8.10
N VAL A 339 17.34 -11.75 -6.86
CA VAL A 339 16.33 -10.79 -6.35
C VAL A 339 16.85 -9.35 -6.33
N ASP A 340 18.18 -9.17 -6.34
CA ASP A 340 18.85 -7.87 -6.44
C ASP A 340 18.54 -7.13 -7.76
N LEU A 341 18.24 -7.86 -8.83
CA LEU A 341 17.82 -7.31 -10.12
C LEU A 341 16.38 -6.80 -10.12
N LEU A 342 15.56 -7.31 -9.19
CA LEU A 342 14.16 -6.96 -9.06
C LEU A 342 13.97 -5.71 -8.19
N HIS A 343 12.75 -5.30 -8.03
CA HIS A 343 12.40 -4.04 -7.38
C HIS A 343 11.38 -4.26 -6.27
N VAL A 344 11.45 -3.41 -5.25
CA VAL A 344 10.44 -3.32 -4.20
C VAL A 344 9.54 -2.11 -4.46
N PRO A 345 8.20 -2.23 -4.27
CA PRO A 345 7.34 -1.05 -4.19
C PRO A 345 7.71 -0.22 -2.97
N GLY A 346 7.94 1.07 -3.15
CA GLY A 346 8.31 1.97 -2.07
C GLY A 346 8.08 3.42 -2.44
N GLY A 347 7.84 4.27 -1.44
CA GLY A 347 7.61 5.70 -1.60
C GLY A 347 8.88 6.53 -1.47
N GLN A 348 8.77 7.83 -1.78
CA GLN A 348 9.88 8.77 -1.71
C GLN A 348 10.41 8.98 -0.29
N VAL A 349 9.68 8.56 0.75
CA VAL A 349 10.19 8.56 2.14
C VAL A 349 11.38 7.64 2.36
N ALA A 350 11.72 6.76 1.42
CA ALA A 350 12.92 5.93 1.52
C ALA A 350 14.17 6.76 1.84
N GLY A 351 14.32 7.94 1.24
CA GLY A 351 15.41 8.87 1.54
C GLY A 351 15.42 9.44 2.97
N MET A 352 14.38 9.20 3.77
CA MET A 352 14.29 9.59 5.18
C MET A 352 14.52 8.40 6.13
N LEU A 353 14.61 7.18 5.61
CA LEU A 353 14.78 5.95 6.37
C LEU A 353 16.26 5.59 6.48
N SER A 354 16.65 5.02 7.61
CA SER A 354 17.99 4.48 7.83
C SER A 354 17.90 3.23 8.70
N GLU A 355 18.92 2.38 8.66
CA GLU A 355 18.95 1.17 9.47
C GLU A 355 18.82 1.48 10.96
N GLU A 356 19.55 2.49 11.44
CA GLU A 356 19.51 2.92 12.84
C GLU A 356 18.13 3.39 13.30
N LYS A 357 17.43 4.19 12.46
CA LYS A 357 16.17 4.84 12.85
C LYS A 357 14.94 4.03 12.53
N SER A 358 14.99 3.17 11.51
CA SER A 358 13.79 2.62 10.86
C SER A 358 13.73 1.09 10.91
N ALA A 359 14.86 0.37 10.98
CA ALA A 359 14.87 -1.08 11.14
C ALA A 359 14.57 -1.50 12.60
N ARG A 360 13.43 -1.06 13.11
CA ARG A 360 12.99 -1.21 14.50
C ARG A 360 11.73 -2.09 14.56
N PRO A 361 11.37 -2.59 15.77
CA PRO A 361 10.04 -3.14 15.99
C PRO A 361 8.93 -2.15 15.57
N ALA A 362 7.87 -2.65 14.96
CA ALA A 362 6.75 -1.82 14.50
C ALA A 362 6.12 -1.00 15.63
N LYS A 363 6.11 -1.54 16.86
CA LYS A 363 5.69 -0.81 18.07
C LYS A 363 6.52 0.47 18.26
N GLU A 364 7.85 0.38 18.20
CA GLU A 364 8.73 1.55 18.38
C GLU A 364 8.54 2.60 17.27
N ILE A 365 8.25 2.15 16.04
CA ILE A 365 7.93 3.04 14.92
C ILE A 365 6.66 3.84 15.23
N VAL A 366 5.59 3.18 15.67
CA VAL A 366 4.32 3.84 16.04
C VAL A 366 4.54 4.83 17.19
N GLU A 367 5.18 4.40 18.28
CA GLU A 367 5.44 5.22 19.46
C GLU A 367 6.26 6.47 19.12
N ARG A 368 7.30 6.33 18.31
CA ARG A 368 8.12 7.43 17.83
C ARG A 368 7.30 8.43 17.00
N MET A 369 6.55 7.94 16.01
CA MET A 369 5.72 8.82 15.15
C MET A 369 4.73 9.63 15.98
N VAL A 370 4.13 9.02 17.01
CA VAL A 370 3.17 9.68 17.91
C VAL A 370 3.86 10.72 18.79
N SER A 371 4.96 10.35 19.44
CA SER A 371 5.66 11.27 20.37
C SER A 371 6.26 12.47 19.65
N GLU A 372 6.91 12.26 18.50
CA GLU A 372 7.45 13.34 17.68
C GLU A 372 6.33 14.29 17.17
N ALA A 373 5.20 13.73 16.73
CA ALA A 373 4.08 14.55 16.26
C ALA A 373 3.46 15.37 17.39
N ALA A 374 3.26 14.77 18.56
CA ALA A 374 2.74 15.47 19.73
C ALA A 374 3.67 16.60 20.15
N GLU A 375 4.97 16.37 20.19
CA GLU A 375 5.97 17.40 20.50
C GLU A 375 5.91 18.57 19.50
N ILE A 376 5.86 18.27 18.19
CA ILE A 376 5.80 19.29 17.15
C ILE A 376 4.53 20.12 17.31
N LEU A 377 3.36 19.49 17.46
CA LEU A 377 2.08 20.18 17.57
C LEU A 377 1.99 21.06 18.83
N ASN A 378 2.55 20.60 19.95
CA ASN A 378 2.60 21.37 21.19
C ASN A 378 3.53 22.59 21.08
N ASN A 379 4.64 22.47 20.35
CA ASN A 379 5.66 23.49 20.28
C ASN A 379 5.48 24.48 19.11
N ILE A 380 4.64 24.18 18.12
CA ILE A 380 4.51 25.00 16.90
C ILE A 380 4.06 26.44 17.23
N ARG A 381 3.16 26.60 18.21
CA ARG A 381 2.67 27.92 18.63
C ARG A 381 3.79 28.74 19.26
N SER A 382 4.52 28.19 20.21
CA SER A 382 5.61 28.89 20.90
C SER A 382 6.77 29.25 19.98
N ARG A 383 7.02 28.40 18.93
CA ARG A 383 8.10 28.65 17.98
C ARG A 383 7.79 29.72 16.92
N TYR A 384 6.51 29.86 16.52
CA TYR A 384 6.16 30.61 15.32
C TYR A 384 5.05 31.66 15.50
N VAL A 385 4.28 31.60 16.59
CA VAL A 385 3.11 32.52 16.79
C VAL A 385 3.35 33.47 17.95
N GLY A 386 4.38 33.25 18.77
CA GLY A 386 4.63 34.02 20.00
C GLY A 386 3.75 33.54 21.16
N ALA A 387 4.08 34.04 22.34
CA ALA A 387 3.31 33.75 23.58
C ALA A 387 2.00 34.52 23.59
#